data_0e3acef589403787e2e8c79ebcbf71c2
#
_entry.id   0e3acef589403787e2e8c79ebcbf71c2
#
_cell.length_a   1.000
_cell.length_b   1.000
_cell.length_c   1.000
_cell.angle_alpha   90.00
_cell.angle_beta   90.00
_cell.angle_gamma   90.00
#
_symmetry.space_group_name_H-M   'P 1'
#
loop_
_entity.id
_entity.type
_entity.pdbx_description
1 polymer ?
#
loop_
_entity_poly.entity_id
_entity_poly.type
_entity_poly.pdbx_seq_one_letter_code
_entity_poly.pdbx_strand_id
1 'polypeptide(L)'
;IAGVSIEALTLQELFELTGVSQEEFYQELLTKKLNYGWIEGSPDFKKAVSNLYHSVSESQILQTNGATGANMLVLYGLIEPKDHVISIYPTYQQLYDIPKSLGAEVDLWQVKEENDWLPDLDELRQLIRPNTKMICINNANNPTGAVMDDEYLQELVAIAKSCGAYILADEVYCSFTTKRVSSIVDLYDKGISVNSLSKTFSLPGIRVGWVAACGEVTDILRGYRDYTMICAGIFDDMVASLALKHREAILARNRHIIRENLAILDQWIASEPKASYIRPAEVPTSFVKLDVNVPIEAFCLTLLQKYGVLLVPGNRFDREGYVRLGYSCQQETLKQGLQLLSACLKEF
;
A
#
# COMPACT_ATOMS: atom_id res chain seq x y z
N ILE A 1 -5.63 14.06 10.06
CA ILE A 1 -6.21 13.29 8.95
C ILE A 1 -5.28 13.20 7.73
N ALA A 2 -3.96 13.10 7.94
CA ALA A 2 -2.98 12.82 6.88
C ALA A 2 -2.62 11.34 6.77
N GLY A 3 -2.87 10.56 7.83
CA GLY A 3 -2.51 9.15 7.91
C GLY A 3 -3.36 8.27 7.01
N VAL A 4 -2.72 7.35 6.33
CA VAL A 4 -3.36 6.35 5.44
C VAL A 4 -3.20 4.93 6.00
N SER A 5 -3.02 4.81 7.31
CA SER A 5 -3.09 3.53 8.06
C SER A 5 -4.32 3.57 8.92
N ILE A 6 -5.06 2.46 8.98
CA ILE A 6 -6.13 2.33 9.95
C ILE A 6 -5.52 2.39 11.34
N GLU A 7 -6.27 2.89 12.30
CA GLU A 7 -5.84 2.97 13.69
C GLU A 7 -5.17 1.67 14.13
N ALA A 8 -3.91 1.81 14.59
CA ALA A 8 -3.09 0.67 14.95
C ALA A 8 -3.68 -0.08 16.14
N LEU A 9 -3.61 -1.41 16.08
CA LEU A 9 -3.99 -2.27 17.19
C LEU A 9 -2.91 -2.27 18.26
N THR A 10 -3.33 -2.22 19.51
CA THR A 10 -2.50 -2.66 20.63
C THR A 10 -2.43 -4.20 20.65
N LEU A 11 -1.46 -4.76 21.33
CA LEU A 11 -1.36 -6.20 21.48
C LEU A 11 -2.57 -6.77 22.26
N GLN A 12 -3.09 -6.02 23.23
CA GLN A 12 -4.29 -6.39 23.98
C GLN A 12 -5.51 -6.47 23.05
N GLU A 13 -5.76 -5.44 22.25
CA GLU A 13 -6.86 -5.42 21.26
C GLU A 13 -6.73 -6.57 20.24
N LEU A 14 -5.49 -6.91 19.84
CA LEU A 14 -5.26 -8.04 18.96
C LEU A 14 -5.69 -9.37 19.62
N PHE A 15 -5.37 -9.60 20.88
CA PHE A 15 -5.84 -10.80 21.61
C PHE A 15 -7.35 -10.81 21.77
N GLU A 16 -7.96 -9.71 22.18
CA GLU A 16 -9.41 -9.58 22.31
C GLU A 16 -10.13 -9.87 20.98
N LEU A 17 -9.61 -9.32 19.88
CA LEU A 17 -10.18 -9.47 18.55
C LEU A 17 -10.04 -10.91 18.00
N THR A 18 -8.92 -11.56 18.30
CA THR A 18 -8.61 -12.90 17.79
C THR A 18 -9.08 -14.03 18.71
N GLY A 19 -9.36 -13.73 19.97
CA GLY A 19 -9.70 -14.72 20.98
C GLY A 19 -8.53 -15.61 21.42
N VAL A 20 -7.29 -15.23 21.06
CA VAL A 20 -6.09 -15.98 21.46
C VAL A 20 -5.74 -15.68 22.91
N SER A 21 -5.34 -16.72 23.64
CA SER A 21 -4.93 -16.59 25.04
C SER A 21 -3.64 -15.79 25.17
N GLN A 22 -3.72 -14.66 25.89
CA GLN A 22 -2.54 -13.87 26.24
C GLN A 22 -1.50 -14.72 27.02
N GLU A 23 -1.98 -15.52 27.96
CA GLU A 23 -1.11 -16.32 28.80
C GLU A 23 -0.31 -17.33 28.00
N GLU A 24 -0.96 -18.06 27.08
CA GLU A 24 -0.28 -19.02 26.20
C GLU A 24 0.74 -18.33 25.31
N PHE A 25 0.39 -17.20 24.73
CA PHE A 25 1.31 -16.43 23.89
C PHE A 25 2.53 -15.95 24.67
N TYR A 26 2.33 -15.39 25.87
CA TYR A 26 3.45 -14.94 26.70
C TYR A 26 4.29 -16.10 27.22
N GLN A 27 3.72 -17.24 27.58
CA GLN A 27 4.47 -18.42 27.96
C GLN A 27 5.36 -18.92 26.81
N GLU A 28 4.84 -18.94 25.60
CA GLU A 28 5.64 -19.27 24.43
C GLU A 28 6.79 -18.26 24.22
N LEU A 29 6.50 -16.96 24.29
CA LEU A 29 7.49 -15.91 24.13
C LEU A 29 8.60 -15.96 25.19
N LEU A 30 8.25 -16.20 26.46
CA LEU A 30 9.19 -16.27 27.56
C LEU A 30 10.20 -17.44 27.43
N THR A 31 9.85 -18.49 26.68
CA THR A 31 10.74 -19.64 26.45
C THR A 31 11.62 -19.48 25.21
N LYS A 32 11.35 -18.47 24.36
CA LYS A 32 12.14 -18.25 23.14
C LYS A 32 13.50 -17.66 23.47
N LYS A 33 14.55 -18.25 22.89
CA LYS A 33 15.87 -17.62 22.90
C LYS A 33 15.87 -16.44 21.93
N LEU A 34 16.39 -15.29 22.36
CA LEU A 34 16.50 -14.09 21.55
C LEU A 34 17.72 -14.13 20.61
N ASN A 35 17.84 -15.19 19.82
CA ASN A 35 18.80 -15.32 18.74
C ASN A 35 18.17 -14.93 17.40
N TYR A 36 18.88 -15.16 16.29
CA TYR A 36 18.30 -14.93 14.95
C TYR A 36 17.02 -15.74 14.75
N GLY A 37 16.00 -15.10 14.17
CA GLY A 37 14.75 -15.75 13.79
C GLY A 37 14.86 -16.53 12.48
N TRP A 38 13.72 -16.83 11.90
CA TRP A 38 13.63 -17.45 10.59
C TRP A 38 14.10 -16.49 9.49
N ILE A 39 14.97 -16.94 8.62
CA ILE A 39 15.58 -16.09 7.58
C ILE A 39 14.51 -15.51 6.64
N GLU A 40 13.57 -16.35 6.16
CA GLU A 40 12.53 -15.96 5.20
C GLU A 40 11.13 -15.81 5.81
N GLY A 41 11.04 -15.81 7.12
CA GLY A 41 9.80 -15.91 7.90
C GLY A 41 9.56 -17.32 8.39
N SER A 42 8.86 -17.46 9.53
CA SER A 42 8.52 -18.75 10.12
C SER A 42 7.63 -19.59 9.19
N PRO A 43 7.59 -20.92 9.35
CA PRO A 43 6.64 -21.76 8.63
C PRO A 43 5.19 -21.30 8.79
N ASP A 44 4.79 -20.89 10.00
CA ASP A 44 3.44 -20.38 10.29
C ASP A 44 3.16 -19.08 9.54
N PHE A 45 4.12 -18.15 9.52
CA PHE A 45 4.03 -16.93 8.73
C PHE A 45 3.87 -17.21 7.23
N LYS A 46 4.77 -18.03 6.67
CA LYS A 46 4.77 -18.36 5.23
C LYS A 46 3.48 -19.07 4.82
N LYS A 47 3.00 -19.99 5.62
CA LYS A 47 1.71 -20.68 5.42
C LYS A 47 0.54 -19.71 5.48
N ALA A 48 0.51 -18.80 6.47
CA ALA A 48 -0.55 -17.84 6.60
C ALA A 48 -0.58 -16.82 5.44
N VAL A 49 0.59 -16.39 4.95
CA VAL A 49 0.72 -15.54 3.78
C VAL A 49 0.33 -16.29 2.50
N SER A 50 0.77 -17.53 2.29
CA SER A 50 0.41 -18.30 1.07
C SER A 50 -1.10 -18.45 0.91
N ASN A 51 -1.84 -18.54 2.02
CA ASN A 51 -3.31 -18.59 2.02
C ASN A 51 -4.00 -17.27 1.59
N LEU A 52 -3.26 -16.20 1.36
CA LEU A 52 -3.80 -14.96 0.76
C LEU A 52 -3.85 -15.02 -0.77
N TYR A 53 -3.13 -15.94 -1.36
CA TYR A 53 -2.95 -16.12 -2.80
C TYR A 53 -3.58 -17.42 -3.29
N HIS A 54 -3.78 -17.54 -4.61
CA HIS A 54 -4.31 -18.76 -5.24
C HIS A 54 -3.20 -19.70 -5.71
N SER A 55 -2.10 -19.15 -6.21
CA SER A 55 -1.05 -19.90 -6.91
C SER A 55 0.31 -19.88 -6.20
N VAL A 56 0.41 -19.20 -5.04
CA VAL A 56 1.68 -19.01 -4.34
C VAL A 56 1.89 -20.07 -3.27
N SER A 57 2.99 -20.80 -3.36
CA SER A 57 3.44 -21.73 -2.32
C SER A 57 4.27 -21.01 -1.24
N GLU A 58 4.44 -21.67 -0.09
CA GLU A 58 5.25 -21.14 1.02
C GLU A 58 6.71 -20.84 0.61
N SER A 59 7.29 -21.62 -0.33
CA SER A 59 8.65 -21.39 -0.83
C SER A 59 8.81 -20.13 -1.68
N GLN A 60 7.70 -19.56 -2.15
CA GLN A 60 7.65 -18.37 -2.99
C GLN A 60 7.41 -17.08 -2.18
N ILE A 61 7.53 -17.14 -0.86
CA ILE A 61 7.31 -16.03 0.06
C ILE A 61 8.61 -15.69 0.77
N LEU A 62 8.97 -14.41 0.72
CA LEU A 62 10.10 -13.84 1.44
C LEU A 62 9.61 -12.76 2.39
N GLN A 63 9.79 -12.97 3.69
CA GLN A 63 9.50 -11.97 4.71
C GLN A 63 10.47 -10.79 4.59
N THR A 64 9.95 -9.59 4.78
CA THR A 64 10.70 -8.34 4.66
C THR A 64 10.37 -7.36 5.78
N ASN A 65 11.16 -6.30 5.89
CA ASN A 65 10.97 -5.23 6.87
C ASN A 65 9.88 -4.24 6.38
N GLY A 66 8.63 -4.69 6.43
CA GLY A 66 7.48 -4.00 5.83
C GLY A 66 7.52 -4.01 4.30
N ALA A 67 6.48 -3.45 3.67
CA ALA A 67 6.43 -3.29 2.21
C ALA A 67 7.55 -2.38 1.68
N THR A 68 8.02 -1.43 2.50
CA THR A 68 9.18 -0.59 2.17
C THR A 68 10.43 -1.42 1.89
N GLY A 69 10.71 -2.41 2.75
CA GLY A 69 11.81 -3.36 2.56
C GLY A 69 11.56 -4.30 1.38
N ALA A 70 10.30 -4.69 1.15
CA ALA A 70 9.92 -5.54 0.02
C ALA A 70 10.15 -4.83 -1.33
N ASN A 71 9.64 -3.61 -1.49
CA ASN A 71 9.87 -2.81 -2.70
C ASN A 71 11.37 -2.58 -2.95
N MET A 72 12.12 -2.23 -1.89
CA MET A 72 13.56 -2.05 -1.99
C MET A 72 14.26 -3.33 -2.46
N LEU A 73 13.92 -4.48 -1.88
CA LEU A 73 14.52 -5.76 -2.22
C LEU A 73 14.25 -6.14 -3.68
N VAL A 74 13.01 -6.00 -4.14
CA VAL A 74 12.63 -6.33 -5.52
C VAL A 74 13.35 -5.43 -6.52
N LEU A 75 13.31 -4.13 -6.30
CA LEU A 75 13.93 -3.17 -7.21
C LEU A 75 15.45 -3.30 -7.23
N TYR A 76 16.07 -3.45 -6.05
CA TYR A 76 17.51 -3.63 -5.94
C TYR A 76 18.00 -4.95 -6.56
N GLY A 77 17.22 -6.02 -6.45
CA GLY A 77 17.59 -7.35 -6.97
C GLY A 77 17.35 -7.55 -8.46
N LEU A 78 16.43 -6.77 -9.07
CA LEU A 78 16.03 -7.01 -10.46
C LEU A 78 16.38 -5.89 -11.45
N ILE A 79 16.61 -4.66 -10.96
CA ILE A 79 16.86 -3.50 -11.83
C ILE A 79 18.36 -3.24 -11.93
N GLU A 80 18.81 -3.11 -13.17
CA GLU A 80 20.19 -2.78 -13.51
C GLU A 80 20.27 -1.40 -14.17
N PRO A 81 21.47 -0.76 -14.18
CA PRO A 81 21.66 0.50 -14.91
C PRO A 81 21.28 0.36 -16.38
N LYS A 82 20.55 1.34 -16.92
CA LYS A 82 20.01 1.40 -18.29
C LYS A 82 18.81 0.49 -18.56
N ASP A 83 18.32 -0.27 -17.59
CA ASP A 83 17.01 -0.87 -17.72
C ASP A 83 15.93 0.22 -17.86
N HIS A 84 14.86 -0.09 -18.57
CA HIS A 84 13.71 0.79 -18.66
C HIS A 84 12.62 0.32 -17.68
N VAL A 85 12.12 1.24 -16.87
CA VAL A 85 11.04 1.02 -15.91
C VAL A 85 9.90 1.98 -16.20
N ILE A 86 8.68 1.48 -16.19
CA ILE A 86 7.47 2.30 -16.27
C ILE A 86 6.79 2.26 -14.90
N SER A 87 6.53 3.41 -14.30
CA SER A 87 5.82 3.49 -13.01
C SER A 87 4.56 4.32 -13.14
N ILE A 88 3.44 3.83 -12.57
CA ILE A 88 2.27 4.71 -12.41
C ILE A 88 2.66 5.97 -11.64
N TYR A 89 1.99 7.09 -11.93
CA TYR A 89 2.26 8.37 -11.28
C TYR A 89 1.00 9.24 -11.24
N PRO A 90 0.71 9.93 -10.11
CA PRO A 90 1.41 9.83 -8.83
C PRO A 90 1.17 8.51 -8.10
N THR A 91 2.17 8.10 -7.35
CA THR A 91 2.13 6.90 -6.52
C THR A 91 3.15 6.98 -5.38
N TYR A 92 3.40 5.86 -4.71
CA TYR A 92 4.41 5.75 -3.67
C TYR A 92 5.82 5.88 -4.26
N GLN A 93 6.61 6.81 -3.74
CA GLN A 93 7.88 7.27 -4.32
C GLN A 93 8.89 6.15 -4.61
N GLN A 94 8.93 5.10 -3.80
CA GLN A 94 9.88 4.00 -4.03
C GLN A 94 9.77 3.40 -5.43
N LEU A 95 8.56 3.36 -6.02
CA LEU A 95 8.32 2.69 -7.28
C LEU A 95 8.98 3.39 -8.49
N TYR A 96 9.32 4.68 -8.37
CA TYR A 96 9.98 5.42 -9.44
C TYR A 96 11.33 6.03 -9.05
N ASP A 97 11.55 6.37 -7.77
CA ASP A 97 12.82 6.98 -7.35
C ASP A 97 13.92 5.94 -7.12
N ILE A 98 13.61 4.75 -6.59
CA ILE A 98 14.60 3.69 -6.43
C ILE A 98 15.16 3.25 -7.80
N PRO A 99 14.35 2.92 -8.82
CA PRO A 99 14.91 2.59 -10.15
C PRO A 99 15.78 3.68 -10.72
N LYS A 100 15.38 4.96 -10.60
CA LYS A 100 16.23 6.10 -11.02
C LYS A 100 17.58 6.12 -10.30
N SER A 101 17.56 5.89 -8.98
CA SER A 101 18.79 5.86 -8.17
C SER A 101 19.73 4.71 -8.53
N LEU A 102 19.20 3.63 -9.09
CA LEU A 102 19.95 2.49 -9.61
C LEU A 102 20.47 2.71 -11.06
N GLY A 103 20.16 3.85 -11.67
CA GLY A 103 20.60 4.19 -13.02
C GLY A 103 19.68 3.67 -14.14
N ALA A 104 18.46 3.27 -13.81
CA ALA A 104 17.43 2.93 -14.79
C ALA A 104 16.81 4.19 -15.40
N GLU A 105 16.33 4.06 -16.64
CA GLU A 105 15.46 5.03 -17.28
C GLU A 105 14.02 4.80 -16.81
N VAL A 106 13.34 5.85 -16.30
CA VAL A 106 12.00 5.73 -15.75
C VAL A 106 11.03 6.64 -16.48
N ASP A 107 10.03 6.05 -17.11
CA ASP A 107 8.86 6.76 -17.64
C ASP A 107 7.72 6.72 -16.63
N LEU A 108 7.04 7.88 -16.48
CA LEU A 108 5.92 8.04 -15.56
C LEU A 108 4.60 7.88 -16.33
N TRP A 109 3.86 6.83 -16.03
CA TRP A 109 2.57 6.51 -16.58
C TRP A 109 1.46 7.19 -15.77
N GLN A 110 0.89 8.26 -16.33
CA GLN A 110 0.04 9.20 -15.60
C GLN A 110 -1.34 8.62 -15.29
N VAL A 111 -1.75 8.65 -14.01
CA VAL A 111 -3.17 8.46 -13.65
C VAL A 111 -3.97 9.72 -14.02
N LYS A 112 -5.19 9.54 -14.49
CA LYS A 112 -6.04 10.62 -15.03
C LYS A 112 -7.35 10.73 -14.26
N GLU A 113 -7.70 11.94 -13.84
CA GLU A 113 -8.95 12.20 -13.12
C GLU A 113 -10.16 11.80 -13.98
N GLU A 114 -10.13 12.12 -15.27
CA GLU A 114 -11.17 11.78 -16.24
C GLU A 114 -11.40 10.28 -16.45
N ASN A 115 -10.46 9.44 -16.01
CA ASN A 115 -10.54 7.98 -16.05
C ASN A 115 -10.65 7.41 -14.62
N ASP A 116 -11.31 8.10 -13.70
CA ASP A 116 -11.45 7.70 -12.30
C ASP A 116 -10.10 7.38 -11.62
N TRP A 117 -9.08 8.16 -11.95
CA TRP A 117 -7.69 7.99 -11.52
C TRP A 117 -7.02 6.68 -11.98
N LEU A 118 -7.53 6.03 -13.00
CA LEU A 118 -6.81 4.95 -13.68
C LEU A 118 -5.96 5.53 -14.82
N PRO A 119 -4.75 5.03 -15.05
CA PRO A 119 -3.96 5.41 -16.19
C PRO A 119 -4.47 4.73 -17.46
N ASP A 120 -4.14 5.29 -18.63
CA ASP A 120 -4.59 4.79 -19.92
C ASP A 120 -3.67 3.65 -20.40
N LEU A 121 -4.25 2.48 -20.72
CA LEU A 121 -3.51 1.31 -21.22
C LEU A 121 -2.95 1.53 -22.64
N ASP A 122 -3.56 2.37 -23.47
CA ASP A 122 -3.00 2.72 -24.77
C ASP A 122 -1.75 3.60 -24.63
N GLU A 123 -1.72 4.49 -23.64
CA GLU A 123 -0.51 5.22 -23.28
C GLU A 123 0.59 4.26 -22.81
N LEU A 124 0.25 3.27 -21.99
CA LEU A 124 1.22 2.25 -21.58
C LEU A 124 1.83 1.52 -22.79
N ARG A 125 1.02 1.13 -23.77
CA ARG A 125 1.51 0.48 -25.01
C ARG A 125 2.53 1.35 -25.76
N GLN A 126 2.34 2.68 -25.73
CA GLN A 126 3.27 3.62 -26.38
C GLN A 126 4.56 3.81 -25.58
N LEU A 127 4.53 3.63 -24.25
CA LEU A 127 5.71 3.74 -23.38
C LEU A 127 6.61 2.50 -23.44
N ILE A 128 6.11 1.35 -23.89
CA ILE A 128 6.89 0.11 -23.97
C ILE A 128 8.07 0.25 -24.91
N ARG A 129 9.24 -0.19 -24.47
CA ARG A 129 10.51 -0.22 -25.22
C ARG A 129 11.07 -1.64 -25.22
N PRO A 130 11.99 -1.96 -26.17
CA PRO A 130 12.63 -3.29 -26.21
C PRO A 130 13.37 -3.68 -24.91
N ASN A 131 13.85 -2.70 -24.14
CA ASN A 131 14.52 -2.87 -22.87
C ASN A 131 13.62 -2.60 -21.65
N THR A 132 12.29 -2.56 -21.82
CA THR A 132 11.37 -2.43 -20.69
C THR A 132 11.48 -3.65 -19.78
N LYS A 133 12.03 -3.44 -18.60
CA LYS A 133 12.31 -4.47 -17.61
C LYS A 133 11.15 -4.70 -16.65
N MET A 134 10.50 -3.60 -16.23
CA MET A 134 9.50 -3.66 -15.17
C MET A 134 8.44 -2.56 -15.33
N ILE A 135 7.20 -2.92 -15.02
CA ILE A 135 6.06 -2.01 -14.85
C ILE A 135 5.70 -2.02 -13.38
N CYS A 136 5.75 -0.85 -12.72
CA CYS A 136 5.45 -0.70 -11.30
C CYS A 136 4.05 -0.11 -11.13
N ILE A 137 3.21 -0.78 -10.34
CA ILE A 137 1.86 -0.32 -9.97
C ILE A 137 1.67 -0.33 -8.46
N ASN A 138 0.73 0.46 -7.98
CA ASN A 138 0.24 0.42 -6.60
C ASN A 138 -1.28 0.24 -6.65
N ASN A 139 -1.78 -0.91 -6.24
CA ASN A 139 -3.19 -1.28 -6.32
C ASN A 139 -3.71 -1.76 -4.94
N ALA A 140 -4.63 -1.05 -4.28
CA ALA A 140 -5.17 0.28 -4.64
C ALA A 140 -4.11 1.37 -4.56
N ASN A 141 -4.30 2.45 -5.37
CA ASN A 141 -3.31 3.50 -5.51
C ASN A 141 -3.32 4.51 -4.35
N ASN A 142 -2.16 4.87 -3.87
CA ASN A 142 -1.90 6.04 -3.03
C ASN A 142 -1.29 7.14 -3.93
N PRO A 143 -1.89 8.35 -4.06
CA PRO A 143 -2.85 8.95 -3.14
C PRO A 143 -4.33 8.79 -3.51
N THR A 144 -4.68 8.29 -4.69
CA THR A 144 -6.01 8.48 -5.29
C THR A 144 -7.10 7.55 -4.72
N GLY A 145 -6.72 6.39 -4.20
CA GLY A 145 -7.66 5.37 -3.77
C GLY A 145 -8.31 4.57 -4.91
N ALA A 146 -7.86 4.78 -6.15
CA ALA A 146 -8.32 4.04 -7.32
C ALA A 146 -7.88 2.57 -7.29
N VAL A 147 -8.69 1.69 -7.85
CA VAL A 147 -8.46 0.24 -7.91
C VAL A 147 -8.55 -0.24 -9.35
N MET A 148 -7.47 -0.86 -9.81
CA MET A 148 -7.45 -1.64 -11.04
C MET A 148 -8.14 -2.99 -10.75
N ASP A 149 -9.24 -3.27 -11.43
CA ASP A 149 -9.96 -4.53 -11.29
C ASP A 149 -9.32 -5.66 -12.12
N ASP A 150 -9.90 -6.85 -12.05
CA ASP A 150 -9.33 -8.03 -12.73
C ASP A 150 -9.30 -7.89 -14.25
N GLU A 151 -10.26 -7.21 -14.85
CA GLU A 151 -10.29 -6.97 -16.30
C GLU A 151 -9.15 -6.05 -16.71
N TYR A 152 -8.97 -4.95 -15.99
CA TYR A 152 -7.85 -4.03 -16.19
C TYR A 152 -6.49 -4.72 -15.99
N LEU A 153 -6.35 -5.52 -14.92
CA LEU A 153 -5.11 -6.25 -14.64
C LEU A 153 -4.79 -7.30 -15.70
N GLN A 154 -5.79 -7.97 -16.27
CA GLN A 154 -5.59 -8.92 -17.37
C GLN A 154 -5.05 -8.24 -18.64
N GLU A 155 -5.56 -7.05 -18.99
CA GLU A 155 -5.04 -6.29 -20.10
C GLU A 155 -3.60 -5.79 -19.83
N LEU A 156 -3.33 -5.30 -18.63
CA LEU A 156 -1.99 -4.92 -18.18
C LEU A 156 -1.01 -6.09 -18.32
N VAL A 157 -1.41 -7.29 -17.89
CA VAL A 157 -0.62 -8.52 -18.03
C VAL A 157 -0.36 -8.85 -19.49
N ALA A 158 -1.35 -8.69 -20.38
CA ALA A 158 -1.16 -8.92 -21.80
C ALA A 158 -0.11 -7.98 -22.41
N ILE A 159 -0.10 -6.71 -22.01
CA ILE A 159 0.92 -5.73 -22.42
C ILE A 159 2.29 -6.13 -21.89
N ALA A 160 2.41 -6.46 -20.60
CA ALA A 160 3.69 -6.86 -20.00
C ALA A 160 4.26 -8.14 -20.66
N LYS A 161 3.40 -9.11 -20.98
CA LYS A 161 3.79 -10.33 -21.72
C LYS A 161 4.36 -10.03 -23.09
N SER A 162 3.85 -9.01 -23.80
CA SER A 162 4.31 -8.67 -25.15
C SER A 162 5.76 -8.20 -25.21
N CYS A 163 6.29 -7.64 -24.10
CA CYS A 163 7.69 -7.21 -23.98
C CYS A 163 8.51 -8.04 -22.97
N GLY A 164 7.87 -8.99 -22.29
CA GLY A 164 8.55 -9.84 -21.29
C GLY A 164 8.89 -9.12 -19.98
N ALA A 165 8.28 -7.96 -19.71
CA ALA A 165 8.52 -7.18 -18.51
C ALA A 165 7.94 -7.83 -17.26
N TYR A 166 8.57 -7.60 -16.10
CA TYR A 166 7.98 -7.88 -14.80
C TYR A 166 6.86 -6.87 -14.49
N ILE A 167 5.90 -7.27 -13.65
CA ILE A 167 4.97 -6.33 -13.03
C ILE A 167 5.22 -6.38 -11.52
N LEU A 168 5.66 -5.27 -10.95
CA LEU A 168 5.75 -5.08 -9.50
C LEU A 168 4.47 -4.38 -9.04
N ALA A 169 3.66 -5.07 -8.24
CA ALA A 169 2.47 -4.52 -7.63
C ALA A 169 2.65 -4.34 -6.12
N ASP A 170 2.64 -3.09 -5.67
CA ASP A 170 2.48 -2.75 -4.26
C ASP A 170 0.98 -2.87 -3.91
N GLU A 171 0.62 -3.95 -3.20
CA GLU A 171 -0.76 -4.36 -2.92
C GLU A 171 -1.16 -4.14 -1.46
N VAL A 172 -0.49 -3.22 -0.74
CA VAL A 172 -0.73 -3.00 0.70
C VAL A 172 -2.16 -2.60 1.07
N TYR A 173 -2.96 -2.14 0.10
CA TYR A 173 -4.36 -1.75 0.28
C TYR A 173 -5.37 -2.69 -0.38
N CYS A 174 -4.93 -3.71 -1.09
CA CYS A 174 -5.81 -4.55 -1.92
C CYS A 174 -6.87 -5.30 -1.11
N SER A 175 -6.56 -5.73 0.10
CA SER A 175 -7.45 -6.53 0.96
C SER A 175 -8.63 -5.74 1.56
N PHE A 176 -8.71 -4.43 1.37
CA PHE A 176 -9.82 -3.60 1.87
C PHE A 176 -11.03 -3.60 0.93
N THR A 177 -10.81 -3.78 -0.36
CA THR A 177 -11.86 -3.64 -1.36
C THR A 177 -12.95 -4.72 -1.18
N THR A 178 -14.21 -4.33 -1.34
CA THR A 178 -15.35 -5.27 -1.34
C THR A 178 -15.40 -6.12 -2.60
N LYS A 179 -14.93 -5.57 -3.73
CA LYS A 179 -14.68 -6.35 -4.93
C LYS A 179 -13.37 -7.11 -4.71
N ARG A 180 -13.43 -8.42 -4.87
CA ARG A 180 -12.21 -9.22 -4.87
C ARG A 180 -11.38 -8.81 -6.09
N VAL A 181 -10.15 -8.41 -5.85
CA VAL A 181 -9.16 -8.12 -6.87
C VAL A 181 -8.08 -9.18 -6.76
N SER A 182 -7.78 -9.84 -7.87
CA SER A 182 -6.74 -10.85 -7.93
C SER A 182 -5.37 -10.20 -7.72
N SER A 183 -4.48 -10.88 -7.00
CA SER A 183 -3.10 -10.44 -6.92
C SER A 183 -2.40 -10.64 -8.26
N ILE A 184 -1.48 -9.73 -8.59
CA ILE A 184 -0.74 -9.82 -9.85
C ILE A 184 0.06 -11.12 -9.99
N VAL A 185 0.54 -11.67 -8.88
CA VAL A 185 1.29 -12.93 -8.87
C VAL A 185 0.42 -14.13 -9.23
N ASP A 186 -0.90 -14.05 -9.01
CA ASP A 186 -1.86 -15.09 -9.41
C ASP A 186 -2.26 -15.00 -10.90
N LEU A 187 -2.01 -13.86 -11.55
CA LEU A 187 -2.38 -13.58 -12.93
C LEU A 187 -1.22 -13.72 -13.93
N TYR A 188 0.02 -13.60 -13.43
CA TYR A 188 1.18 -13.48 -14.30
C TYR A 188 2.44 -14.13 -13.69
N ASP A 189 3.13 -14.97 -14.45
CA ASP A 189 4.34 -15.67 -14.01
C ASP A 189 5.49 -14.72 -13.65
N LYS A 190 5.54 -13.51 -14.25
CA LYS A 190 6.46 -12.43 -13.89
C LYS A 190 5.80 -11.35 -13.04
N GLY A 191 4.65 -11.65 -12.43
CA GLY A 191 4.00 -10.82 -11.42
C GLY A 191 4.71 -10.95 -10.08
N ILE A 192 4.91 -9.82 -9.42
CA ILE A 192 5.54 -9.71 -8.10
C ILE A 192 4.60 -8.93 -7.21
N SER A 193 4.07 -9.57 -6.17
CA SER A 193 3.23 -8.94 -5.17
C SER A 193 4.07 -8.50 -3.98
N VAL A 194 3.91 -7.27 -3.57
CA VAL A 194 4.45 -6.71 -2.32
C VAL A 194 3.30 -6.36 -1.40
N ASN A 195 3.37 -6.81 -0.16
CA ASN A 195 2.34 -6.51 0.83
C ASN A 195 2.94 -6.41 2.25
N SER A 196 2.13 -6.00 3.23
CA SER A 196 2.55 -5.87 4.63
C SER A 196 1.39 -5.89 5.62
N LEU A 197 1.73 -6.00 6.89
CA LEU A 197 0.76 -5.84 7.98
C LEU A 197 0.50 -4.38 8.36
N SER A 198 1.21 -3.42 7.76
CA SER A 198 1.18 -2.01 8.16
C SER A 198 -0.13 -1.30 7.89
N LYS A 199 -0.85 -1.66 6.81
CA LYS A 199 -2.05 -0.94 6.35
C LYS A 199 -3.29 -1.77 6.60
N THR A 200 -3.44 -2.85 5.86
CA THR A 200 -4.61 -3.73 5.89
C THR A 200 -4.85 -4.36 7.25
N PHE A 201 -3.79 -4.63 8.02
CA PHE A 201 -3.87 -5.35 9.30
C PHE A 201 -3.64 -4.46 10.53
N SER A 202 -3.52 -3.15 10.37
CA SER A 202 -3.37 -2.19 11.49
C SER A 202 -2.17 -2.45 12.41
N LEU A 203 -1.09 -3.04 11.90
CA LEU A 203 0.11 -3.38 12.66
C LEU A 203 1.38 -2.73 12.07
N PRO A 204 1.42 -1.40 11.84
CA PRO A 204 2.59 -0.76 11.24
C PRO A 204 3.85 -0.84 12.11
N GLY A 205 3.70 -0.96 13.43
CA GLY A 205 4.80 -0.92 14.39
C GLY A 205 5.69 -2.16 14.38
N ILE A 206 5.17 -3.33 13.98
CA ILE A 206 5.95 -4.57 13.94
C ILE A 206 6.85 -4.71 12.71
N ARG A 207 6.75 -3.80 11.75
CA ARG A 207 7.62 -3.74 10.56
C ARG A 207 7.71 -5.04 9.76
N VAL A 208 6.61 -5.74 9.56
CA VAL A 208 6.54 -6.99 8.78
C VAL A 208 5.80 -6.80 7.47
N GLY A 209 6.42 -7.25 6.39
CA GLY A 209 5.87 -7.36 5.06
C GLY A 209 6.43 -8.58 4.34
N TRP A 210 6.13 -8.73 3.07
CA TRP A 210 6.61 -9.82 2.25
C TRP A 210 6.63 -9.51 0.76
N VAL A 211 7.43 -10.28 0.05
CA VAL A 211 7.35 -10.45 -1.40
C VAL A 211 6.75 -11.83 -1.67
N ALA A 212 5.82 -11.90 -2.62
CA ALA A 212 5.34 -13.13 -3.22
C ALA A 212 5.59 -13.08 -4.73
N ALA A 213 6.33 -14.05 -5.27
CA ALA A 213 6.72 -14.11 -6.67
C ALA A 213 7.00 -15.55 -7.11
N CYS A 214 7.18 -15.80 -8.40
CA CYS A 214 7.61 -17.11 -8.89
C CYS A 214 8.98 -17.54 -8.33
N GLY A 215 9.29 -18.84 -8.39
CA GLY A 215 10.50 -19.41 -7.80
C GLY A 215 11.79 -18.78 -8.34
N GLU A 216 11.87 -18.50 -9.64
CA GLU A 216 13.04 -17.86 -10.26
C GLU A 216 13.31 -16.47 -9.65
N VAL A 217 12.27 -15.65 -9.50
CA VAL A 217 12.39 -14.32 -8.89
C VAL A 217 12.80 -14.43 -7.43
N THR A 218 12.14 -15.31 -6.66
CA THR A 218 12.48 -15.47 -5.23
C THR A 218 13.90 -15.97 -5.03
N ASP A 219 14.43 -16.83 -5.92
CA ASP A 219 15.81 -17.31 -5.87
C ASP A 219 16.83 -16.17 -6.10
N ILE A 220 16.55 -15.27 -7.06
CA ILE A 220 17.36 -14.06 -7.25
C ILE A 220 17.30 -13.20 -5.97
N LEU A 221 16.13 -12.93 -5.44
CA LEU A 221 15.94 -12.05 -4.28
C LEU A 221 16.59 -12.61 -3.01
N ARG A 222 16.67 -13.94 -2.85
CA ARG A 222 17.40 -14.57 -1.74
C ARG A 222 18.88 -14.14 -1.70
N GLY A 223 19.50 -14.02 -2.87
CA GLY A 223 20.89 -13.55 -2.98
C GLY A 223 21.09 -12.11 -2.51
N TYR A 224 20.09 -11.25 -2.67
CA TYR A 224 20.15 -9.84 -2.26
C TYR A 224 19.59 -9.57 -0.86
N ARG A 225 18.82 -10.48 -0.30
CA ARG A 225 18.13 -10.32 0.96
C ARG A 225 19.07 -10.06 2.13
N ASP A 226 20.19 -10.73 2.18
CA ASP A 226 21.18 -10.59 3.24
C ASP A 226 21.79 -9.17 3.33
N TYR A 227 21.70 -8.38 2.25
CA TYR A 227 22.13 -6.98 2.25
C TYR A 227 21.08 -6.01 2.79
N THR A 228 19.83 -6.45 2.93
CA THR A 228 18.70 -5.62 3.41
C THR A 228 18.27 -6.00 4.81
N MET A 229 18.16 -7.30 5.08
CA MET A 229 17.86 -7.84 6.40
C MET A 229 18.25 -9.33 6.46
N ILE A 230 18.80 -9.78 7.58
CA ILE A 230 19.10 -11.19 7.81
C ILE A 230 17.81 -11.96 8.10
N CYS A 231 17.01 -11.48 9.06
CA CYS A 231 15.72 -12.03 9.44
C CYS A 231 14.84 -10.96 10.09
N ALA A 232 13.54 -11.22 10.21
CA ALA A 232 12.69 -10.42 11.08
C ALA A 232 12.96 -10.71 12.55
N GLY A 233 12.52 -9.81 13.45
CA GLY A 233 12.52 -10.07 14.88
C GLY A 233 11.61 -11.25 15.22
N ILE A 234 12.02 -12.07 16.19
CA ILE A 234 11.24 -13.25 16.64
C ILE A 234 9.86 -12.82 17.12
N PHE A 235 9.80 -11.75 17.91
CA PHE A 235 8.55 -11.18 18.41
C PHE A 235 7.65 -10.69 17.28
N ASP A 236 8.23 -9.97 16.33
CA ASP A 236 7.49 -9.42 15.19
C ASP A 236 6.91 -10.53 14.31
N ASP A 237 7.66 -11.61 14.08
CA ASP A 237 7.19 -12.77 13.33
C ASP A 237 6.06 -13.52 14.06
N MET A 238 6.15 -13.69 15.38
CA MET A 238 5.10 -14.31 16.19
C MET A 238 3.79 -13.52 16.11
N VAL A 239 3.85 -12.19 16.29
CA VAL A 239 2.67 -11.30 16.20
C VAL A 239 2.12 -11.30 14.78
N ALA A 240 2.98 -11.27 13.77
CA ALA A 240 2.58 -11.31 12.36
C ALA A 240 1.85 -12.63 12.02
N SER A 241 2.38 -13.74 12.44
CA SER A 241 1.80 -15.08 12.24
C SER A 241 0.43 -15.20 12.91
N LEU A 242 0.31 -14.71 14.15
CA LEU A 242 -0.97 -14.67 14.89
C LEU A 242 -2.01 -13.81 14.14
N ALA A 243 -1.64 -12.61 13.74
CA ALA A 243 -2.54 -11.69 13.03
C ALA A 243 -3.02 -12.27 11.69
N LEU A 244 -2.12 -12.85 10.91
CA LEU A 244 -2.45 -13.45 9.61
C LEU A 244 -3.31 -14.71 9.74
N LYS A 245 -3.07 -15.53 10.76
CA LYS A 245 -3.89 -16.72 11.06
C LYS A 245 -5.34 -16.32 11.39
N HIS A 246 -5.54 -15.19 12.06
CA HIS A 246 -6.84 -14.66 12.46
C HIS A 246 -7.27 -13.44 11.64
N ARG A 247 -6.77 -13.31 10.42
CA ARG A 247 -6.94 -12.12 9.56
C ARG A 247 -8.38 -11.69 9.36
N GLU A 248 -9.33 -12.62 9.30
CA GLU A 248 -10.73 -12.28 9.01
C GLU A 248 -11.36 -11.38 10.08
N ALA A 249 -11.02 -11.58 11.35
CA ALA A 249 -11.48 -10.72 12.44
C ALA A 249 -10.93 -9.29 12.31
N ILE A 250 -9.61 -9.18 12.00
CA ILE A 250 -8.95 -7.89 11.79
C ILE A 250 -9.53 -7.17 10.57
N LEU A 251 -9.69 -7.90 9.46
CA LEU A 251 -10.23 -7.35 8.22
C LEU A 251 -11.69 -6.89 8.38
N ALA A 252 -12.51 -7.64 9.12
CA ALA A 252 -13.91 -7.26 9.41
C ALA A 252 -13.98 -5.93 10.17
N ARG A 253 -13.17 -5.78 11.25
CA ARG A 253 -13.04 -4.51 11.99
C ARG A 253 -12.62 -3.37 11.06
N ASN A 254 -11.58 -3.59 10.29
CA ASN A 254 -10.96 -2.55 9.49
C ASN A 254 -11.85 -2.10 8.31
N ARG A 255 -12.52 -3.04 7.66
CA ARG A 255 -13.54 -2.72 6.64
C ARG A 255 -14.70 -1.94 7.21
N HIS A 256 -15.15 -2.28 8.42
CA HIS A 256 -16.22 -1.52 9.10
C HIS A 256 -15.79 -0.07 9.34
N ILE A 257 -14.60 0.17 9.91
CA ILE A 257 -14.06 1.52 10.12
C ILE A 257 -14.00 2.32 8.82
N ILE A 258 -13.49 1.71 7.75
CA ILE A 258 -13.37 2.38 6.45
C ILE A 258 -14.74 2.77 5.89
N ARG A 259 -15.73 1.87 5.92
CA ARG A 259 -17.07 2.15 5.40
C ARG A 259 -17.78 3.27 6.14
N GLU A 260 -17.76 3.20 7.46
CA GLU A 260 -18.38 4.24 8.29
C GLU A 260 -17.71 5.61 8.06
N ASN A 261 -16.40 5.64 8.02
CA ASN A 261 -15.66 6.87 7.83
C ASN A 261 -15.77 7.42 6.39
N LEU A 262 -15.86 6.54 5.40
CA LEU A 262 -16.10 6.96 4.02
C LEU A 262 -17.48 7.60 3.87
N ALA A 263 -18.51 7.07 4.57
CA ALA A 263 -19.84 7.69 4.59
C ALA A 263 -19.82 9.10 5.23
N ILE A 264 -19.01 9.30 6.29
CA ILE A 264 -18.80 10.63 6.88
C ILE A 264 -18.12 11.57 5.89
N LEU A 265 -17.10 11.09 5.18
CA LEU A 265 -16.39 11.87 4.15
C LEU A 265 -17.32 12.21 2.98
N ASP A 266 -18.11 11.25 2.47
CA ASP A 266 -19.11 11.46 1.42
C ASP A 266 -20.10 12.59 1.79
N GLN A 267 -20.61 12.56 3.03
CA GLN A 267 -21.52 13.60 3.52
C GLN A 267 -20.85 14.97 3.61
N TRP A 268 -19.61 15.02 4.06
CA TRP A 268 -18.86 16.26 4.11
C TRP A 268 -18.59 16.82 2.71
N ILE A 269 -18.14 16.02 1.75
CA ILE A 269 -17.95 16.43 0.35
C ILE A 269 -19.27 16.98 -0.23
N ALA A 270 -20.39 16.33 0.01
CA ALA A 270 -21.69 16.77 -0.49
C ALA A 270 -22.13 18.12 0.11
N SER A 271 -21.66 18.49 1.29
CA SER A 271 -22.01 19.72 2.01
C SER A 271 -20.98 20.85 1.87
N GLU A 272 -19.76 20.57 1.39
CA GLU A 272 -18.66 21.53 1.28
C GLU A 272 -18.49 21.98 -0.18
N PRO A 273 -18.96 23.21 -0.54
CA PRO A 273 -18.96 23.63 -1.93
C PRO A 273 -17.55 23.84 -2.54
N LYS A 274 -16.52 23.97 -1.69
CA LYS A 274 -15.13 24.11 -2.10
C LYS A 274 -14.36 22.80 -2.19
N ALA A 275 -15.02 21.66 -1.96
CA ALA A 275 -14.39 20.35 -2.01
C ALA A 275 -15.09 19.44 -3.02
N SER A 276 -14.29 18.67 -3.75
CA SER A 276 -14.80 17.63 -4.64
C SER A 276 -13.77 16.48 -4.71
N TYR A 277 -14.22 15.30 -5.10
CA TYR A 277 -13.31 14.18 -5.34
C TYR A 277 -13.93 13.13 -6.25
N ILE A 278 -13.11 12.32 -6.89
CA ILE A 278 -13.53 11.01 -7.38
C ILE A 278 -13.59 10.10 -6.15
N ARG A 279 -14.78 9.55 -5.89
CA ARG A 279 -14.98 8.70 -4.71
C ARG A 279 -14.03 7.51 -4.74
N PRO A 280 -13.15 7.35 -3.74
CA PRO A 280 -12.22 6.22 -3.72
C PRO A 280 -12.97 4.90 -3.54
N ALA A 281 -12.34 3.80 -3.90
CA ALA A 281 -12.74 2.50 -3.41
C ALA A 281 -12.67 2.47 -1.86
N GLU A 282 -13.19 1.42 -1.22
CA GLU A 282 -13.12 1.29 0.24
C GLU A 282 -11.67 1.03 0.69
N VAL A 283 -10.83 2.09 0.64
CA VAL A 283 -9.41 2.10 1.01
C VAL A 283 -9.11 3.32 1.88
N PRO A 284 -8.06 3.33 2.71
CA PRO A 284 -7.87 4.34 3.76
C PRO A 284 -7.47 5.75 3.27
N THR A 285 -7.45 6.00 1.97
CA THR A 285 -6.97 7.26 1.37
C THR A 285 -7.94 7.79 0.33
N SER A 286 -8.01 9.12 0.24
CA SER A 286 -8.73 9.85 -0.79
C SER A 286 -7.89 11.02 -1.31
N PHE A 287 -8.15 11.45 -2.53
CA PHE A 287 -7.49 12.58 -3.17
C PHE A 287 -8.54 13.64 -3.47
N VAL A 288 -8.60 14.64 -2.60
CA VAL A 288 -9.66 15.66 -2.58
C VAL A 288 -9.16 16.91 -3.28
N LYS A 289 -9.94 17.42 -4.22
CA LYS A 289 -9.72 18.72 -4.85
C LYS A 289 -10.32 19.81 -3.98
N LEU A 290 -9.55 20.87 -3.72
CA LEU A 290 -9.99 22.03 -2.95
C LEU A 290 -9.94 23.28 -3.83
N ASP A 291 -11.05 24.01 -3.89
CA ASP A 291 -11.14 25.30 -4.58
C ASP A 291 -10.68 26.42 -3.65
N VAL A 292 -9.38 26.70 -3.70
CA VAL A 292 -8.71 27.74 -2.92
C VAL A 292 -7.89 28.65 -3.85
N ASN A 293 -7.81 29.92 -3.52
CA ASN A 293 -7.15 30.96 -4.34
C ASN A 293 -5.66 31.17 -3.98
N VAL A 294 -5.05 30.20 -3.30
CA VAL A 294 -3.64 30.20 -2.89
C VAL A 294 -3.00 28.86 -3.24
N PRO A 295 -1.65 28.79 -3.35
CA PRO A 295 -0.98 27.51 -3.55
C PRO A 295 -1.38 26.50 -2.46
N ILE A 296 -1.65 25.25 -2.86
CA ILE A 296 -2.19 24.22 -1.94
C ILE A 296 -1.28 23.94 -0.75
N GLU A 297 0.02 24.06 -0.92
CA GLU A 297 0.97 23.92 0.20
C GLU A 297 0.82 25.05 1.24
N ALA A 298 0.62 26.28 0.79
CA ALA A 298 0.38 27.42 1.69
C ALA A 298 -0.94 27.25 2.45
N PHE A 299 -1.99 26.77 1.77
CA PHE A 299 -3.25 26.41 2.42
C PHE A 299 -3.04 25.33 3.49
N CYS A 300 -2.37 24.24 3.16
CA CYS A 300 -2.09 23.15 4.11
C CYS A 300 -1.24 23.60 5.31
N LEU A 301 -0.29 24.50 5.11
CA LEU A 301 0.49 25.10 6.21
C LEU A 301 -0.38 25.97 7.12
N THR A 302 -1.26 26.80 6.57
CA THR A 302 -2.23 27.59 7.35
C THR A 302 -3.17 26.68 8.14
N LEU A 303 -3.70 25.65 7.49
CA LEU A 303 -4.55 24.65 8.14
C LEU A 303 -3.86 23.97 9.32
N LEU A 304 -2.59 23.60 9.15
CA LEU A 304 -1.80 23.00 10.22
C LEU A 304 -1.51 23.98 11.36
N GLN A 305 -1.03 25.17 11.03
CA GLN A 305 -0.58 26.15 12.04
C GLN A 305 -1.74 26.77 12.84
N LYS A 306 -2.86 27.05 12.16
CA LYS A 306 -3.99 27.76 12.76
C LYS A 306 -5.05 26.82 13.34
N TYR A 307 -5.26 25.67 12.69
CA TYR A 307 -6.33 24.75 13.02
C TYR A 307 -5.85 23.39 13.56
N GLY A 308 -4.54 23.11 13.51
CA GLY A 308 -3.94 21.86 14.00
C GLY A 308 -4.29 20.64 13.14
N VAL A 309 -4.74 20.82 11.89
CA VAL A 309 -5.11 19.75 10.98
C VAL A 309 -4.03 19.54 9.94
N LEU A 310 -3.45 18.36 9.91
CA LEU A 310 -2.45 17.96 8.92
C LEU A 310 -3.10 17.25 7.74
N LEU A 311 -2.85 17.73 6.52
CA LEU A 311 -3.09 17.06 5.24
C LEU A 311 -1.78 16.96 4.46
N VAL A 312 -1.72 16.08 3.46
CA VAL A 312 -0.59 16.05 2.53
C VAL A 312 -0.98 16.85 1.29
N PRO A 313 -0.28 17.96 0.99
CA PRO A 313 -0.61 18.79 -0.17
C PRO A 313 -0.30 18.06 -1.49
N GLY A 314 -1.15 18.27 -2.47
CA GLY A 314 -1.11 17.57 -3.75
C GLY A 314 0.09 17.93 -4.63
N ASN A 315 0.73 19.10 -4.40
CA ASN A 315 1.97 19.45 -5.09
C ASN A 315 3.13 18.47 -4.78
N ARG A 316 3.03 17.67 -3.69
CA ARG A 316 3.94 16.54 -3.42
C ARG A 316 3.72 15.35 -4.37
N PHE A 317 2.68 15.40 -5.16
CA PHE A 317 2.28 14.44 -6.19
C PHE A 317 2.14 15.11 -7.57
N ASP A 318 2.72 16.31 -7.75
CA ASP A 318 2.59 17.17 -8.94
C ASP A 318 1.12 17.44 -9.34
N ARG A 319 0.23 17.57 -8.33
CA ARG A 319 -1.20 17.87 -8.50
C ARG A 319 -1.58 19.07 -7.64
N GLU A 320 -1.42 20.28 -8.20
CA GLU A 320 -1.85 21.51 -7.54
C GLU A 320 -3.37 21.53 -7.36
N GLY A 321 -3.84 22.11 -6.25
CA GLY A 321 -5.26 22.17 -5.91
C GLY A 321 -5.83 20.91 -5.28
N TYR A 322 -5.02 19.84 -5.08
CA TYR A 322 -5.44 18.60 -4.42
C TYR A 322 -4.78 18.43 -3.06
N VAL A 323 -5.43 17.64 -2.23
CA VAL A 323 -4.85 17.15 -0.96
C VAL A 323 -5.10 15.66 -0.81
N ARG A 324 -4.11 14.94 -0.28
CA ARG A 324 -4.37 13.58 0.20
C ARG A 324 -4.95 13.64 1.60
N LEU A 325 -6.16 13.11 1.75
CA LEU A 325 -6.89 13.00 2.99
C LEU A 325 -7.06 11.53 3.36
N GLY A 326 -6.49 11.13 4.49
CA GLY A 326 -6.71 9.81 5.08
C GLY A 326 -7.89 9.88 6.05
N TYR A 327 -8.82 8.94 5.92
CA TYR A 327 -10.05 8.93 6.73
C TYR A 327 -10.20 7.68 7.60
N SER A 328 -9.11 6.96 7.85
CA SER A 328 -9.12 5.69 8.59
C SER A 328 -8.78 5.83 10.09
N CYS A 329 -8.89 7.04 10.63
CA CYS A 329 -8.74 7.34 12.05
C CYS A 329 -10.07 7.16 12.82
N GLN A 330 -10.06 7.44 14.12
CA GLN A 330 -11.29 7.48 14.92
C GLN A 330 -12.31 8.48 14.34
N GLN A 331 -13.60 8.11 14.37
CA GLN A 331 -14.66 8.92 13.78
C GLN A 331 -14.69 10.36 14.31
N GLU A 332 -14.51 10.53 15.62
CA GLU A 332 -14.49 11.87 16.22
C GLU A 332 -13.33 12.72 15.70
N THR A 333 -12.15 12.13 15.53
CA THR A 333 -10.99 12.80 14.93
C THR A 333 -11.29 13.19 13.47
N LEU A 334 -11.93 12.32 12.71
CA LEU A 334 -12.32 12.62 11.32
C LEU A 334 -13.32 13.76 11.27
N LYS A 335 -14.42 13.68 12.03
CA LYS A 335 -15.47 14.73 12.08
C LYS A 335 -14.90 16.07 12.49
N GLN A 336 -14.11 16.10 13.55
CA GLN A 336 -13.46 17.32 14.02
C GLN A 336 -12.49 17.88 12.96
N GLY A 337 -11.66 17.03 12.36
CA GLY A 337 -10.75 17.44 11.31
C GLY A 337 -11.45 18.04 10.09
N LEU A 338 -12.56 17.45 9.65
CA LEU A 338 -13.38 17.96 8.54
C LEU A 338 -14.08 19.29 8.90
N GLN A 339 -14.58 19.47 10.12
CA GLN A 339 -15.15 20.73 10.58
C GLN A 339 -14.10 21.86 10.58
N LEU A 340 -12.90 21.58 11.08
CA LEU A 340 -11.80 22.55 11.08
C LEU A 340 -11.30 22.86 9.66
N LEU A 341 -11.28 21.87 8.78
CA LEU A 341 -10.98 22.07 7.36
C LEU A 341 -12.01 23.01 6.70
N SER A 342 -13.32 22.79 6.92
CA SER A 342 -14.36 23.70 6.46
C SER A 342 -14.24 25.12 7.03
N ALA A 343 -13.84 25.26 8.29
CA ALA A 343 -13.59 26.57 8.90
C ALA A 343 -12.42 27.29 8.23
N CYS A 344 -11.34 26.58 7.91
CA CYS A 344 -10.21 27.14 7.17
C CYS A 344 -10.60 27.52 5.74
N LEU A 345 -11.36 26.67 5.03
CA LEU A 345 -11.81 26.93 3.64
C LEU A 345 -12.62 28.22 3.49
N LYS A 346 -13.30 28.67 4.54
CA LYS A 346 -14.06 29.96 4.52
C LYS A 346 -13.16 31.20 4.48
N GLU A 347 -11.88 31.05 4.82
CA GLU A 347 -10.91 32.16 4.83
C GLU A 347 -10.29 32.38 3.43
N PHE A 348 -10.41 31.42 2.54
CA PHE A 348 -9.85 31.42 1.19
C PHE A 348 -10.94 31.36 0.11
#